data_d1ff23b901348f853eb2dc5a2ab8f18c
#
_entry.id   d1ff23b901348f853eb2dc5a2ab8f18c
#
_cell.length_a   1.000
_cell.length_b   1.000
_cell.length_c   1.000
_cell.angle_alpha   90.00
_cell.angle_beta   90.00
_cell.angle_gamma   90.00
#
_symmetry.space_group_name_H-M   'P 1'
#
loop_
_entity.id
_entity.type
_entity.pdbx_description
1 polymer ?
#
loop_
_entity_poly.entity_id
_entity_poly.type
_entity_poly.pdbx_seq_one_letter_code
_entity_poly.pdbx_strand_id
1 'polypeptide(L)'
;MINQQKVRGGMQSFYSSARWFLLAIPIASLFNVIFLLMDQDYYFTFAMEFPCYITAHGFALTVDGVLSSPAPSIAMAVVLCFALAAFWFLSKYHYGWMIAALVLYIADFVFSVKVFRISPLGIMLHIFIISALAVGIINGKRVHRFE
;
A
#
# COMPACT_ATOMS: atom_id res chain seq x y z
N MET A 1 25.83 -30.75 -8.30
CA MET A 1 25.76 -29.29 -8.12
C MET A 1 24.39 -28.80 -8.65
N ILE A 2 23.33 -28.96 -7.87
CA ILE A 2 22.02 -28.46 -8.27
C ILE A 2 22.03 -26.95 -8.07
N ASN A 3 22.38 -26.30 -9.15
CA ASN A 3 21.69 -25.11 -9.62
C ASN A 3 21.40 -24.00 -8.59
N GLN A 4 22.44 -23.55 -7.87
CA GLN A 4 22.37 -22.32 -7.07
C GLN A 4 21.85 -21.13 -7.92
N GLN A 5 22.18 -21.12 -9.20
CA GLN A 5 21.73 -20.10 -10.14
C GLN A 5 20.21 -20.16 -10.40
N LYS A 6 19.61 -21.36 -10.49
CA LYS A 6 18.16 -21.53 -10.66
C LYS A 6 17.39 -21.13 -9.38
N VAL A 7 17.94 -21.47 -8.21
CA VAL A 7 17.35 -21.08 -6.91
C VAL A 7 17.41 -19.56 -6.72
N ARG A 8 18.54 -18.94 -7.06
CA ARG A 8 18.71 -17.47 -7.00
C ARG A 8 17.73 -16.77 -7.94
N GLY A 9 17.58 -17.27 -9.18
CA GLY A 9 16.60 -16.74 -10.14
C GLY A 9 15.16 -16.80 -9.64
N GLY A 10 14.76 -17.89 -8.99
CA GLY A 10 13.44 -18.03 -8.37
C GLY A 10 13.22 -17.01 -7.24
N MET A 11 14.18 -16.87 -6.32
CA MET A 11 14.09 -15.89 -5.22
C MET A 11 13.99 -14.45 -5.73
N GLN A 12 14.75 -14.12 -6.77
CA GLN A 12 14.72 -12.79 -7.40
C GLN A 12 13.38 -12.52 -8.09
N SER A 13 12.78 -13.53 -8.72
CA SER A 13 11.44 -13.44 -9.31
C SER A 13 10.38 -13.15 -8.25
N PHE A 14 10.38 -13.89 -7.13
CA PHE A 14 9.44 -13.65 -6.03
C PHE A 14 9.59 -12.26 -5.42
N TYR A 15 10.83 -11.79 -5.22
CA TYR A 15 11.08 -10.44 -4.74
C TYR A 15 10.55 -9.38 -5.70
N SER A 16 10.82 -9.54 -6.99
CA SER A 16 10.31 -8.64 -8.03
C SER A 16 8.79 -8.61 -8.08
N SER A 17 8.12 -9.77 -8.01
CA SER A 17 6.65 -9.86 -7.99
C SER A 17 6.06 -9.14 -6.76
N ALA A 18 6.65 -9.34 -5.57
CA ALA A 18 6.20 -8.65 -4.37
C ALA A 18 6.34 -7.12 -4.48
N ARG A 19 7.37 -6.63 -5.17
CA ARG A 19 7.52 -5.20 -5.46
C ARG A 19 6.40 -4.65 -6.34
N TRP A 20 5.87 -5.44 -7.29
CA TRP A 20 4.72 -5.01 -8.08
C TRP A 20 3.45 -4.87 -7.25
N PHE A 21 3.21 -5.76 -6.27
CA PHE A 21 2.13 -5.55 -5.29
C PHE A 21 2.32 -4.26 -4.50
N LEU A 22 3.56 -3.97 -4.08
CA LEU A 22 3.88 -2.73 -3.38
C LEU A 22 3.60 -1.47 -4.22
N LEU A 23 3.73 -1.52 -5.54
CA LEU A 23 3.36 -0.42 -6.43
C LEU A 23 1.83 -0.35 -6.67
N ALA A 24 1.16 -1.50 -6.74
CA ALA A 24 -0.28 -1.56 -6.99
C ALA A 24 -1.08 -0.89 -5.86
N ILE A 25 -0.61 -0.99 -4.60
CA ILE A 25 -1.27 -0.40 -3.43
C ILE A 25 -1.44 1.13 -3.57
N PRO A 26 -0.38 1.95 -3.73
CA PRO A 26 -0.52 3.40 -3.82
C PRO A 26 -1.28 3.85 -5.06
N ILE A 27 -1.15 3.12 -6.18
CA ILE A 27 -1.93 3.42 -7.39
C ILE A 27 -3.43 3.21 -7.12
N ALA A 28 -3.81 2.08 -6.54
CA ALA A 28 -5.20 1.80 -6.21
C ALA A 28 -5.73 2.79 -5.15
N SER A 29 -4.91 3.16 -4.15
CA SER A 29 -5.28 4.16 -3.14
C SER A 29 -5.52 5.53 -3.76
N LEU A 30 -4.69 5.93 -4.72
CA LEU A 30 -4.89 7.19 -5.44
C LEU A 30 -6.18 7.17 -6.27
N PHE A 31 -6.48 6.05 -6.95
CA PHE A 31 -7.75 5.91 -7.66
C PHE A 31 -8.94 5.95 -6.72
N ASN A 32 -8.87 5.34 -5.53
CA ASN A 32 -9.95 5.42 -4.55
C ASN A 32 -10.18 6.87 -4.09
N VAL A 33 -9.13 7.66 -3.89
CA VAL A 33 -9.27 9.10 -3.61
C VAL A 33 -9.93 9.84 -4.78
N ILE A 34 -9.53 9.54 -6.02
CA ILE A 34 -10.14 10.14 -7.22
C ILE A 34 -11.62 9.75 -7.33
N PHE A 35 -11.97 8.49 -7.13
CA PHE A 35 -13.36 8.03 -7.17
C PHE A 35 -14.20 8.69 -6.09
N LEU A 36 -13.66 8.85 -4.87
CA LEU A 36 -14.32 9.61 -3.80
C LEU A 36 -14.58 11.07 -4.21
N LEU A 37 -13.61 11.72 -4.84
CA LEU A 37 -13.75 13.11 -5.32
C LEU A 37 -14.76 13.25 -6.46
N MET A 38 -14.96 12.19 -7.24
CA MET A 38 -15.92 12.13 -8.36
C MET A 38 -17.29 11.61 -7.94
N ASP A 39 -17.52 11.37 -6.65
CA ASP A 39 -18.76 10.78 -6.10
C ASP A 39 -19.12 9.45 -6.79
N GLN A 40 -18.12 8.60 -6.99
CA GLN A 40 -18.28 7.30 -7.62
C GLN A 40 -18.28 6.19 -6.57
N ASP A 41 -19.17 5.19 -6.75
CA ASP A 41 -19.28 4.03 -5.87
C ASP A 41 -18.17 2.96 -6.11
N TYR A 42 -17.28 3.19 -7.07
CA TYR A 42 -16.17 2.27 -7.36
C TYR A 42 -15.08 2.37 -6.31
N TYR A 43 -14.54 1.19 -5.95
CA TYR A 43 -13.60 1.12 -4.85
C TYR A 43 -12.69 -0.12 -4.92
N PHE A 44 -11.38 0.10 -4.84
CA PHE A 44 -10.39 -0.97 -4.74
C PHE A 44 -10.22 -1.42 -3.29
N THR A 45 -10.78 -2.56 -2.93
CA THR A 45 -10.84 -3.08 -1.55
C THR A 45 -9.48 -3.50 -0.96
N PHE A 46 -8.42 -3.56 -1.77
CA PHE A 46 -7.06 -3.86 -1.34
C PHE A 46 -6.16 -2.63 -1.23
N ALA A 47 -6.67 -1.48 -1.60
CA ALA A 47 -5.98 -0.21 -1.45
C ALA A 47 -5.89 0.20 0.03
N MET A 48 -5.06 1.19 0.35
CA MET A 48 -5.08 1.79 1.67
C MET A 48 -6.31 2.69 1.84
N GLU A 49 -6.96 2.55 2.98
CA GLU A 49 -8.15 3.30 3.35
C GLU A 49 -7.85 4.69 3.92
N PHE A 50 -6.70 4.81 4.58
CA PHE A 50 -6.34 6.02 5.30
C PHE A 50 -6.29 7.28 4.41
N PRO A 51 -5.80 7.24 3.15
CA PRO A 51 -5.90 8.38 2.23
C PRO A 51 -7.35 8.80 1.96
N CYS A 52 -8.26 7.85 1.75
CA CYS A 52 -9.69 8.15 1.57
C CYS A 52 -10.30 8.72 2.84
N TYR A 53 -9.97 8.16 4.00
CA TYR A 53 -10.44 8.68 5.29
C TYR A 53 -10.04 10.13 5.51
N ILE A 54 -8.77 10.49 5.31
CA ILE A 54 -8.28 11.86 5.43
C ILE A 54 -9.05 12.80 4.48
N THR A 55 -9.28 12.36 3.24
CA THR A 55 -10.02 13.14 2.24
C THR A 55 -11.46 13.36 2.69
N ALA A 56 -12.18 12.30 3.04
CA ALA A 56 -13.59 12.39 3.51
C ALA A 56 -13.71 13.24 4.77
N HIS A 57 -12.79 13.07 5.73
CA HIS A 57 -12.77 13.88 6.95
C HIS A 57 -12.52 15.36 6.66
N GLY A 58 -11.65 15.68 5.69
CA GLY A 58 -11.43 17.06 5.25
C GLY A 58 -12.68 17.70 4.66
N PHE A 59 -13.50 16.96 3.93
CA PHE A 59 -14.81 17.44 3.48
C PHE A 59 -15.75 17.70 4.65
N ALA A 60 -15.85 16.76 5.60
CA ALA A 60 -16.70 16.94 6.79
C ALA A 60 -16.29 18.19 7.58
N LEU A 61 -15.01 18.38 7.85
CA LEU A 61 -14.49 19.58 8.54
C LEU A 61 -14.75 20.89 7.77
N THR A 62 -14.82 20.81 6.44
CA THR A 62 -15.16 21.99 5.62
C THR A 62 -16.65 22.30 5.73
N VAL A 63 -17.52 21.29 5.72
CA VAL A 63 -18.98 21.46 5.91
C VAL A 63 -19.27 22.01 7.29
N ASP A 64 -18.56 21.55 8.32
CA ASP A 64 -18.69 22.02 9.72
C ASP A 64 -18.08 23.41 9.95
N GLY A 65 -17.49 24.02 8.92
CA GLY A 65 -16.88 25.37 9.00
C GLY A 65 -15.55 25.44 9.76
N VAL A 66 -14.93 24.27 10.06
CA VAL A 66 -13.62 24.16 10.73
C VAL A 66 -12.49 24.46 9.75
N LEU A 67 -12.62 23.98 8.52
CA LEU A 67 -11.70 24.26 7.42
C LEU A 67 -12.37 25.14 6.36
N SER A 68 -11.62 26.04 5.77
CA SER A 68 -12.10 26.87 4.64
C SER A 68 -12.20 26.10 3.32
N SER A 69 -11.52 24.95 3.22
CA SER A 69 -11.46 24.12 2.01
C SER A 69 -10.97 22.70 2.35
N PRO A 70 -11.41 21.65 1.63
CA PRO A 70 -10.89 20.28 1.78
C PRO A 70 -9.49 20.10 1.17
N ALA A 71 -8.96 21.09 0.43
CA ALA A 71 -7.71 20.98 -0.32
C ALA A 71 -6.49 20.51 0.51
N PRO A 72 -6.28 20.95 1.76
CA PRO A 72 -5.16 20.44 2.57
C PRO A 72 -5.24 18.94 2.84
N SER A 73 -6.44 18.40 3.10
CA SER A 73 -6.67 16.97 3.35
C SER A 73 -6.46 16.15 2.09
N ILE A 74 -6.92 16.62 0.94
CA ILE A 74 -6.66 16.00 -0.37
C ILE A 74 -5.16 15.99 -0.66
N ALA A 75 -4.47 17.10 -0.46
CA ALA A 75 -3.02 17.18 -0.67
C ALA A 75 -2.29 16.18 0.22
N MET A 76 -2.66 16.04 1.50
CA MET A 76 -2.08 15.07 2.41
C MET A 76 -2.31 13.63 1.95
N ALA A 77 -3.50 13.28 1.51
CA ALA A 77 -3.81 11.96 0.97
C ALA A 77 -2.93 11.61 -0.25
N VAL A 78 -2.77 12.56 -1.17
CA VAL A 78 -1.91 12.42 -2.35
C VAL A 78 -0.43 12.26 -1.94
N VAL A 79 0.07 13.05 -1.00
CA VAL A 79 1.45 12.93 -0.49
C VAL A 79 1.69 11.54 0.13
N LEU A 80 0.74 11.00 0.88
CA LEU A 80 0.83 9.63 1.42
C LEU A 80 0.93 8.57 0.32
N CYS A 81 0.13 8.68 -0.75
CA CYS A 81 0.23 7.77 -1.90
C CYS A 81 1.61 7.85 -2.57
N PHE A 82 2.16 9.05 -2.75
CA PHE A 82 3.50 9.23 -3.31
C PHE A 82 4.60 8.71 -2.38
N ALA A 83 4.47 8.87 -1.06
CA ALA A 83 5.42 8.30 -0.10
C ALA A 83 5.47 6.77 -0.18
N LEU A 84 4.31 6.12 -0.35
CA LEU A 84 4.26 4.66 -0.57
C LEU A 84 4.88 4.24 -1.91
N ALA A 85 4.64 5.00 -2.98
CA ALA A 85 5.29 4.77 -4.27
C ALA A 85 6.82 4.94 -4.17
N ALA A 86 7.30 5.86 -3.33
CA ALA A 86 8.73 6.01 -3.05
C ALA A 86 9.31 4.76 -2.37
N PHE A 87 8.59 4.07 -1.46
CA PHE A 87 9.04 2.80 -0.90
C PHE A 87 9.19 1.70 -1.96
N TRP A 88 8.29 1.65 -2.95
CA TRP A 88 8.45 0.75 -4.10
C TRP A 88 9.75 1.04 -4.86
N PHE A 89 10.04 2.31 -5.14
CA PHE A 89 11.27 2.70 -5.83
C PHE A 89 12.51 2.36 -5.01
N LEU A 90 12.53 2.74 -3.73
CA LEU A 90 13.65 2.53 -2.81
C LEU A 90 13.87 1.05 -2.49
N SER A 91 12.84 0.21 -2.54
CA SER A 91 12.94 -1.24 -2.36
C SER A 91 13.81 -1.92 -3.44
N LYS A 92 14.06 -1.24 -4.57
CA LYS A 92 15.03 -1.72 -5.57
C LYS A 92 16.45 -1.80 -5.01
N TYR A 93 16.80 -0.88 -4.13
CA TYR A 93 18.14 -0.78 -3.58
C TYR A 93 18.32 -1.52 -2.26
N HIS A 94 17.26 -1.58 -1.44
CA HIS A 94 17.31 -2.25 -0.15
C HIS A 94 15.94 -2.78 0.27
N TYR A 95 15.88 -4.07 0.63
CA TYR A 95 14.64 -4.75 1.04
C TYR A 95 13.99 -4.16 2.31
N GLY A 96 14.76 -3.41 3.14
CA GLY A 96 14.24 -2.74 4.32
C GLY A 96 13.11 -1.75 4.04
N TRP A 97 13.07 -1.15 2.85
CA TRP A 97 11.97 -0.28 2.44
C TRP A 97 10.65 -1.03 2.23
N MET A 98 10.72 -2.32 1.83
CA MET A 98 9.52 -3.17 1.82
C MET A 98 9.02 -3.48 3.22
N ILE A 99 9.91 -3.58 4.22
CA ILE A 99 9.51 -3.77 5.61
C ILE A 99 8.75 -2.54 6.10
N ALA A 100 9.27 -1.34 5.85
CA ALA A 100 8.60 -0.10 6.21
C ALA A 100 7.21 0.01 5.58
N ALA A 101 7.11 -0.28 4.29
CA ALA A 101 5.83 -0.29 3.58
C ALA A 101 4.86 -1.34 4.13
N LEU A 102 5.33 -2.56 4.44
CA LEU A 102 4.51 -3.60 5.04
C LEU A 102 3.96 -3.18 6.40
N VAL A 103 4.78 -2.55 7.25
CA VAL A 103 4.34 -2.05 8.55
C VAL A 103 3.23 -1.00 8.39
N LEU A 104 3.40 -0.05 7.47
CA LEU A 104 2.37 0.96 7.19
C LEU A 104 1.10 0.33 6.63
N TYR A 105 1.20 -0.63 5.73
CA TYR A 105 0.06 -1.33 5.16
C TYR A 105 -0.70 -2.15 6.21
N ILE A 106 0.01 -2.81 7.14
CA ILE A 106 -0.63 -3.51 8.27
C ILE A 106 -1.32 -2.52 9.20
N ALA A 107 -0.70 -1.38 9.50
CA ALA A 107 -1.30 -0.35 10.33
C ALA A 107 -2.60 0.19 9.70
N ASP A 108 -2.59 0.45 8.39
CA ASP A 108 -3.78 0.84 7.63
C ASP A 108 -4.85 -0.25 7.66
N PHE A 109 -4.50 -1.51 7.45
CA PHE A 109 -5.45 -2.63 7.53
C PHE A 109 -6.11 -2.74 8.90
N VAL A 110 -5.34 -2.62 10.01
CA VAL A 110 -5.88 -2.64 11.37
C VAL A 110 -6.81 -1.45 11.61
N PHE A 111 -6.43 -0.26 11.13
CA PHE A 111 -7.26 0.93 11.17
C PHE A 111 -8.59 0.70 10.43
N SER A 112 -8.51 0.18 9.22
CA SER A 112 -9.64 -0.05 8.34
C SER A 112 -10.64 -1.06 8.92
N VAL A 113 -10.15 -2.16 9.51
CA VAL A 113 -11.01 -3.14 10.22
C VAL A 113 -11.79 -2.50 11.37
N LYS A 114 -11.16 -1.56 12.10
CA LYS A 114 -11.80 -0.90 13.24
C LYS A 114 -12.79 0.19 12.84
N VAL A 115 -12.51 0.92 11.77
CA VAL A 115 -13.27 2.13 11.40
C VAL A 115 -14.31 1.86 10.32
N PHE A 116 -13.98 1.06 9.29
CA PHE A 116 -14.80 0.94 8.08
C PHE A 116 -15.60 -0.36 7.93
N ARG A 117 -15.49 -1.33 8.85
CA ARG A 117 -16.16 -2.64 8.71
C ARG A 117 -15.90 -3.28 7.33
N ILE A 118 -14.63 -3.49 7.00
CA ILE A 118 -14.21 -4.05 5.71
C ILE A 118 -14.98 -5.35 5.39
N SER A 119 -15.32 -5.54 4.12
CA SER A 119 -15.96 -6.77 3.64
C SER A 119 -15.04 -8.00 3.85
N PRO A 120 -15.60 -9.21 3.99
CA PRO A 120 -14.80 -10.44 4.08
C PRO A 120 -13.81 -10.60 2.91
N LEU A 121 -14.20 -10.21 1.70
CA LEU A 121 -13.34 -10.19 0.52
C LEU A 121 -12.16 -9.21 0.70
N GLY A 122 -12.42 -8.01 1.23
CA GLY A 122 -11.38 -7.03 1.54
C GLY A 122 -10.37 -7.58 2.55
N ILE A 123 -10.83 -8.22 3.62
CA ILE A 123 -9.96 -8.86 4.60
C ILE A 123 -9.06 -9.92 3.94
N MET A 124 -9.63 -10.80 3.10
CA MET A 124 -8.87 -11.82 2.40
C MET A 124 -7.79 -11.22 1.48
N LEU A 125 -8.12 -10.17 0.74
CA LEU A 125 -7.18 -9.48 -0.15
C LEU A 125 -6.05 -8.82 0.63
N HIS A 126 -6.32 -8.16 1.76
CA HIS A 126 -5.28 -7.58 2.61
C HIS A 126 -4.34 -8.65 3.17
N ILE A 127 -4.88 -9.77 3.68
CA ILE A 127 -4.08 -10.90 4.18
C ILE A 127 -3.21 -11.47 3.06
N PHE A 128 -3.76 -11.62 1.85
CA PHE A 128 -3.01 -12.10 0.69
C PHE A 128 -1.83 -11.18 0.36
N ILE A 129 -2.05 -9.86 0.29
CA ILE A 129 -1.00 -8.87 -0.01
C ILE A 129 0.05 -8.84 1.10
N ILE A 130 -0.36 -8.84 2.38
CA ILE A 130 0.56 -8.90 3.52
C ILE A 130 1.46 -10.15 3.41
N SER A 131 0.87 -11.30 3.09
CA SER A 131 1.61 -12.55 2.90
C SER A 131 2.57 -12.48 1.72
N ALA A 132 2.15 -11.93 0.60
CA ALA A 132 2.98 -11.74 -0.60
C ALA A 132 4.17 -10.81 -0.32
N LEU A 133 3.95 -9.70 0.38
CA LEU A 133 5.01 -8.77 0.78
C LEU A 133 5.98 -9.41 1.77
N ALA A 134 5.49 -10.17 2.77
CA ALA A 134 6.33 -10.88 3.74
C ALA A 134 7.23 -11.92 3.05
N VAL A 135 6.68 -12.72 2.13
CA VAL A 135 7.47 -13.66 1.31
C VAL A 135 8.50 -12.91 0.45
N GLY A 136 8.10 -11.77 -0.13
CA GLY A 136 9.02 -10.91 -0.87
C GLY A 136 10.20 -10.43 -0.02
N ILE A 137 9.96 -9.97 1.20
CA ILE A 137 10.99 -9.52 2.15
C ILE A 137 11.97 -10.65 2.48
N ILE A 138 11.47 -11.86 2.78
CA ILE A 138 12.31 -13.03 3.08
C ILE A 138 13.23 -13.34 1.89
N ASN A 139 12.70 -13.33 0.67
CA ASN A 139 13.48 -13.57 -0.54
C ASN A 139 14.45 -12.42 -0.83
N GLY A 140 14.03 -11.17 -0.64
CA GLY A 140 14.87 -9.99 -0.79
C GLY A 140 16.08 -10.01 0.14
N LYS A 141 15.88 -10.37 1.41
CA LYS A 141 16.99 -10.56 2.38
C LYS A 141 18.01 -11.60 1.91
N ARG A 142 17.54 -12.69 1.28
CA ARG A 142 18.42 -13.74 0.75
C ARG A 142 19.17 -13.27 -0.51
N VAL A 143 18.50 -12.58 -1.42
CA VAL A 143 19.11 -12.03 -2.65
C VAL A 143 20.24 -11.05 -2.29
N HIS A 144 20.00 -10.08 -1.41
CA HIS A 144 21.00 -9.07 -1.02
C HIS A 144 22.13 -9.60 -0.12
N ARG A 145 22.05 -10.84 0.35
CA ARG A 145 23.18 -11.50 1.04
C ARG A 145 24.24 -12.03 0.07
N PHE A 146 23.90 -12.18 -1.19
CA PHE A 146 24.80 -12.75 -2.22
C PHE A 146 25.38 -11.66 -3.15
N GLU A 147 25.09 -10.39 -2.85
CA GLU A 147 25.72 -9.20 -3.44
C GLU A 147 26.87 -8.72 -2.55
#